data_23715db6fc8a827b3693df538f27cbe9
#
_entry.id   23715db6fc8a827b3693df538f27cbe9
#
_cell.length_a   1.000
_cell.length_b   1.000
_cell.length_c   1.000
_cell.angle_alpha   90.00
_cell.angle_beta   90.00
_cell.angle_gamma   90.00
#
_symmetry.space_group_name_H-M   'P 1'
#
loop_
_entity.id
_entity.type
_entity.pdbx_description
1 polymer ?
#
loop_
_entity_poly.entity_id
_entity_poly.type
_entity_poly.pdbx_seq_one_letter_code
_entity_poly.pdbx_strand_id
1 'polypeptide(L)'
;MAGTTYADWEKPVYAGSVTKSVIKNNETTVDDLVCTLANIRTTVTLTQDLQKLFMSDADAEAAGKEKLAVTLSIGDNALVFDREAANAGKAGYFKAVETANTLKILLSGQYNKAPGDATPEYVTVNWSKEITNCKAGQWRKITINVLNANEGNVQFQITVENWVYDQKIDVDVMRLYAFAEETIPDEDISDEGSPVVTL
;
A
#
# COMPACT_ATOMS: atom_id res chain seq x y z
N MET A 1 -19.90 6.80 -20.62
CA MET A 1 -18.53 6.71 -21.15
C MET A 1 -17.98 5.37 -20.74
N ALA A 2 -17.62 4.51 -21.70
CA ALA A 2 -16.95 3.24 -21.41
C ALA A 2 -15.60 3.59 -20.78
N GLY A 3 -15.48 3.26 -19.52
CA GLY A 3 -14.38 3.75 -18.75
C GLY A 3 -13.08 3.07 -19.09
N THR A 4 -12.14 3.88 -19.46
CA THR A 4 -10.73 3.50 -19.44
C THR A 4 -10.39 2.98 -18.04
N THR A 5 -9.74 1.84 -17.96
CA THR A 5 -9.02 1.42 -16.76
C THR A 5 -7.97 2.48 -16.50
N TYR A 6 -7.99 3.09 -15.32
CA TYR A 6 -6.98 4.08 -14.98
C TYR A 6 -6.59 4.02 -13.51
N ALA A 7 -5.36 4.46 -13.26
CA ALA A 7 -4.89 4.94 -11.99
C ALA A 7 -4.37 6.37 -12.22
N ASP A 8 -4.81 7.33 -11.42
CA ASP A 8 -4.41 8.74 -11.60
C ASP A 8 -4.30 9.45 -10.25
N TRP A 9 -3.49 10.50 -10.23
CA TRP A 9 -3.27 11.35 -9.08
C TRP A 9 -4.33 12.43 -8.96
N GLU A 10 -4.88 12.62 -7.73
CA GLU A 10 -5.78 13.73 -7.38
C GLU A 10 -7.01 13.86 -8.30
N LYS A 11 -7.48 12.74 -8.87
CA LYS A 11 -8.63 12.71 -9.78
C LYS A 11 -9.78 11.84 -9.26
N PRO A 12 -10.55 12.33 -8.29
CA PRO A 12 -11.75 11.63 -7.85
C PRO A 12 -12.81 11.61 -8.97
N VAL A 13 -13.52 10.49 -9.08
CA VAL A 13 -14.68 10.36 -9.94
C VAL A 13 -15.89 10.10 -9.08
N TYR A 14 -16.95 10.88 -9.27
CA TYR A 14 -18.21 10.71 -8.59
C TYR A 14 -19.27 10.22 -9.57
N ALA A 15 -20.10 9.28 -9.15
CA ALA A 15 -21.19 8.74 -9.91
C ALA A 15 -22.45 8.62 -9.05
N GLY A 16 -23.57 8.84 -9.68
CA GLY A 16 -24.88 8.65 -9.10
C GLY A 16 -25.91 8.43 -10.21
N SER A 17 -27.02 7.83 -9.87
CA SER A 17 -28.16 7.67 -10.79
C SER A 17 -29.48 7.76 -10.02
N VAL A 18 -30.49 8.32 -10.67
CA VAL A 18 -31.87 8.32 -10.19
C VAL A 18 -32.75 7.86 -11.34
N THR A 19 -33.70 7.01 -11.03
CA THR A 19 -34.69 6.53 -12.03
C THR A 19 -36.06 6.95 -11.57
N LYS A 20 -36.82 7.61 -12.45
CA LYS A 20 -38.22 8.01 -12.24
C LYS A 20 -39.10 7.56 -13.40
N SER A 21 -40.30 7.09 -13.07
CA SER A 21 -41.30 6.82 -14.07
C SER A 21 -42.01 8.13 -14.42
N VAL A 22 -42.05 8.44 -15.71
CA VAL A 22 -42.73 9.62 -16.21
C VAL A 22 -44.16 9.22 -16.65
N ILE A 23 -45.15 9.90 -16.10
CA ILE A 23 -46.54 9.68 -16.45
C ILE A 23 -46.97 10.77 -17.46
N LYS A 24 -47.57 10.36 -18.58
CA LYS A 24 -48.01 11.29 -19.62
C LYS A 24 -48.97 12.32 -19.03
N ASN A 25 -48.75 13.58 -19.36
CA ASN A 25 -49.55 14.75 -18.92
C ASN A 25 -49.47 15.07 -17.41
N ASN A 26 -48.52 14.51 -16.67
CA ASN A 26 -48.27 14.87 -15.28
C ASN A 26 -46.88 15.45 -15.11
N GLU A 27 -46.78 16.41 -14.19
CA GLU A 27 -45.48 16.88 -13.73
C GLU A 27 -44.77 15.77 -12.94
N THR A 28 -43.49 15.54 -13.23
CA THR A 28 -42.70 14.53 -12.56
C THR A 28 -41.54 15.25 -11.87
N THR A 29 -41.54 15.25 -10.54
CA THR A 29 -40.42 15.75 -9.76
C THR A 29 -39.33 14.67 -9.68
N VAL A 30 -38.10 15.02 -10.05
CA VAL A 30 -36.93 14.16 -9.88
C VAL A 30 -36.33 14.41 -8.49
N ASP A 31 -36.09 13.34 -7.73
CA ASP A 31 -35.45 13.45 -6.44
C ASP A 31 -34.00 13.93 -6.59
N ASP A 32 -33.41 14.40 -5.51
CA ASP A 32 -32.00 14.84 -5.51
C ASP A 32 -31.08 13.73 -5.97
N LEU A 33 -30.22 14.06 -6.93
CA LEU A 33 -29.20 13.14 -7.41
C LEU A 33 -28.02 13.11 -6.40
N VAL A 34 -27.87 12.00 -5.71
CA VAL A 34 -26.72 11.78 -4.81
C VAL A 34 -25.59 11.12 -5.58
N CYS A 35 -24.44 11.79 -5.65
CA CYS A 35 -23.22 11.25 -6.24
C CYS A 35 -22.26 10.80 -5.15
N THR A 36 -21.75 9.59 -5.28
CA THR A 36 -20.74 9.00 -4.40
C THR A 36 -19.44 8.76 -5.14
N LEU A 37 -18.33 8.62 -4.42
CA LEU A 37 -17.03 8.31 -5.02
C LEU A 37 -17.11 6.97 -5.76
N ALA A 38 -16.83 6.97 -7.06
CA ALA A 38 -16.93 5.81 -7.95
C ALA A 38 -15.59 5.08 -8.15
N ASN A 39 -14.51 5.62 -7.59
CA ASN A 39 -13.20 4.98 -7.59
C ASN A 39 -12.72 4.63 -6.17
N ILE A 40 -11.58 3.94 -6.10
CA ILE A 40 -10.90 3.61 -4.85
C ILE A 40 -9.84 4.69 -4.64
N ARG A 41 -9.93 5.41 -3.53
CA ARG A 41 -8.92 6.38 -3.10
C ARG A 41 -7.84 5.66 -2.29
N THR A 42 -6.57 6.00 -2.53
CA THR A 42 -5.44 5.49 -1.77
C THR A 42 -4.53 6.62 -1.33
N THR A 43 -3.95 6.52 -0.15
CA THR A 43 -2.86 7.37 0.32
C THR A 43 -1.82 6.51 1.00
N VAL A 44 -0.56 6.89 0.89
CA VAL A 44 0.57 6.18 1.51
C VAL A 44 1.26 7.12 2.49
N THR A 45 1.56 6.61 3.67
CA THR A 45 2.42 7.26 4.66
C THR A 45 3.62 6.37 4.94
N LEU A 46 4.81 6.90 4.73
CA LEU A 46 6.08 6.28 5.12
C LEU A 46 6.53 6.93 6.41
N THR A 47 6.61 6.16 7.50
CA THR A 47 7.06 6.75 8.78
C THR A 47 8.49 7.24 8.68
N GLN A 48 8.86 8.23 9.49
CA GLN A 48 10.21 8.78 9.49
C GLN A 48 11.27 7.72 9.84
N ASP A 49 10.94 6.81 10.75
CA ASP A 49 11.85 5.75 11.16
C ASP A 49 12.08 4.74 10.04
N LEU A 50 11.03 4.42 9.26
CA LEU A 50 11.20 3.65 8.03
C LEU A 50 12.11 4.39 7.05
N GLN A 51 11.85 5.67 6.79
CA GLN A 51 12.60 6.45 5.79
C GLN A 51 14.10 6.56 6.13
N LYS A 52 14.46 6.63 7.42
CA LYS A 52 15.86 6.68 7.89
C LYS A 52 16.63 5.38 7.63
N LEU A 53 15.93 4.26 7.56
CA LEU A 53 16.55 2.95 7.32
C LEU A 53 16.83 2.69 5.85
N PHE A 54 16.22 3.45 4.96
CA PHE A 54 16.46 3.33 3.53
C PHE A 54 17.49 4.35 3.05
N MET A 55 18.29 3.94 2.06
CA MET A 55 19.23 4.82 1.36
C MET A 55 18.54 6.12 0.95
N SER A 56 19.23 7.25 1.08
CA SER A 56 18.68 8.52 0.62
C SER A 56 18.44 8.48 -0.90
N ASP A 57 17.51 9.30 -1.39
CA ASP A 57 17.19 9.33 -2.82
C ASP A 57 18.37 9.82 -3.65
N ALA A 58 19.18 10.72 -3.09
CA ALA A 58 20.39 11.22 -3.74
C ALA A 58 21.50 10.15 -3.83
N ASP A 59 21.71 9.40 -2.75
CA ASP A 59 22.70 8.32 -2.74
C ASP A 59 22.27 7.15 -3.64
N ALA A 60 20.98 6.82 -3.64
CA ALA A 60 20.43 5.79 -4.51
C ALA A 60 20.62 6.16 -5.98
N GLU A 61 20.33 7.40 -6.35
CA GLU A 61 20.54 7.92 -7.70
C GLU A 61 22.02 7.90 -8.10
N ALA A 62 22.92 8.39 -7.23
CA ALA A 62 24.36 8.37 -7.46
C ALA A 62 24.92 6.95 -7.62
N ALA A 63 24.36 5.98 -6.89
CA ALA A 63 24.74 4.58 -6.96
C ALA A 63 24.03 3.77 -8.06
N GLY A 64 23.10 4.37 -8.82
CA GLY A 64 22.27 3.67 -9.80
C GLY A 64 21.38 2.60 -9.18
N LYS A 65 20.89 2.84 -7.95
CA LYS A 65 20.05 1.92 -7.18
C LYS A 65 18.60 2.41 -7.11
N GLU A 66 17.70 1.48 -6.78
CA GLU A 66 16.28 1.83 -6.57
C GLU A 66 16.11 2.71 -5.35
N LYS A 67 15.32 3.79 -5.51
CA LYS A 67 14.89 4.67 -4.42
C LYS A 67 13.78 3.99 -3.61
N LEU A 68 13.60 4.41 -2.37
CA LEU A 68 12.44 3.99 -1.57
C LEU A 68 11.14 4.42 -2.27
N ALA A 69 10.31 3.44 -2.56
CA ALA A 69 9.00 3.66 -3.16
C ALA A 69 7.99 2.60 -2.74
N VAL A 70 6.72 2.98 -2.79
CA VAL A 70 5.59 2.07 -2.65
C VAL A 70 4.77 2.11 -3.93
N THR A 71 4.77 1.02 -4.66
CA THR A 71 3.93 0.88 -5.83
C THR A 71 2.59 0.27 -5.43
N LEU A 72 1.51 1.00 -5.67
CA LEU A 72 0.14 0.49 -5.53
C LEU A 72 -0.39 0.14 -6.91
N SER A 73 -1.03 -1.02 -7.05
CA SER A 73 -1.63 -1.42 -8.33
C SER A 73 -2.95 -2.15 -8.19
N ILE A 74 -3.84 -1.93 -9.16
CA ILE A 74 -5.07 -2.72 -9.37
C ILE A 74 -5.08 -3.16 -10.83
N GLY A 75 -4.99 -4.47 -11.08
CA GLY A 75 -4.74 -5.00 -12.43
C GLY A 75 -3.44 -4.43 -12.99
N ASP A 76 -3.49 -3.93 -14.21
CA ASP A 76 -2.33 -3.36 -14.91
C ASP A 76 -2.07 -1.88 -14.59
N ASN A 77 -2.90 -1.27 -13.76
CA ASN A 77 -2.77 0.15 -13.43
C ASN A 77 -2.02 0.32 -12.11
N ALA A 78 -0.96 1.12 -12.13
CA ALA A 78 -0.11 1.35 -10.99
C ALA A 78 0.18 2.83 -10.75
N LEU A 79 0.38 3.19 -9.48
CA LEU A 79 0.90 4.48 -9.03
C LEU A 79 2.07 4.24 -8.09
N VAL A 80 3.13 5.02 -8.28
CA VAL A 80 4.35 4.92 -7.48
C VAL A 80 4.40 6.06 -6.47
N PHE A 81 4.27 5.74 -5.21
CA PHE A 81 4.41 6.67 -4.09
C PHE A 81 5.88 6.65 -3.64
N ASP A 82 6.67 7.57 -4.15
CA ASP A 82 8.00 7.88 -3.64
C ASP A 82 7.93 8.68 -2.32
N ARG A 83 9.08 9.06 -1.76
CA ARG A 83 9.12 9.89 -0.56
C ARG A 83 8.38 11.22 -0.72
N GLU A 84 8.50 11.87 -1.89
CA GLU A 84 7.84 13.14 -2.15
C GLU A 84 6.33 12.99 -2.16
N ALA A 85 5.79 12.04 -2.92
CA ALA A 85 4.36 11.80 -3.02
C ALA A 85 3.76 11.35 -1.67
N ALA A 86 4.47 10.48 -0.93
CA ALA A 86 4.04 10.02 0.39
C ALA A 86 4.06 11.14 1.43
N ASN A 87 5.13 11.94 1.48
CA ASN A 87 5.26 13.06 2.43
C ASN A 87 4.29 14.21 2.10
N ALA A 88 3.98 14.43 0.83
CA ALA A 88 2.96 15.38 0.40
C ALA A 88 1.53 14.88 0.64
N GLY A 89 1.35 13.62 1.03
CA GLY A 89 0.03 13.02 1.24
C GLY A 89 -0.80 12.93 -0.04
N LYS A 90 -0.15 12.81 -1.20
CA LYS A 90 -0.84 12.70 -2.50
C LYS A 90 -1.84 11.55 -2.48
N ALA A 91 -3.01 11.75 -3.07
CA ALA A 91 -4.03 10.74 -3.20
C ALA A 91 -4.02 10.12 -4.60
N GLY A 92 -3.85 8.79 -4.64
CA GLY A 92 -4.04 7.99 -5.85
C GLY A 92 -5.49 7.52 -5.96
N TYR A 93 -6.02 7.51 -7.18
CA TYR A 93 -7.38 7.06 -7.46
C TYR A 93 -7.34 5.95 -8.50
N PHE A 94 -7.93 4.80 -8.15
CA PHE A 94 -8.01 3.63 -9.01
C PHE A 94 -9.45 3.40 -9.43
N LYS A 95 -9.69 3.13 -10.69
CA LYS A 95 -11.00 2.71 -11.15
C LYS A 95 -11.36 1.39 -10.48
N ALA A 96 -12.52 1.37 -9.83
CA ALA A 96 -13.10 0.15 -9.33
C ALA A 96 -13.86 -0.58 -10.44
N VAL A 97 -13.70 -1.90 -10.52
CA VAL A 97 -14.59 -2.78 -11.28
C VAL A 97 -15.76 -3.21 -10.39
N GLU A 98 -16.85 -3.67 -10.98
CA GLU A 98 -18.12 -3.88 -10.26
C GLU A 98 -18.04 -4.85 -9.10
N THR A 99 -17.20 -5.86 -9.16
CA THR A 99 -17.19 -6.92 -8.17
C THR A 99 -16.23 -6.62 -7.03
N ALA A 100 -15.03 -7.10 -7.07
CA ALA A 100 -14.03 -6.91 -6.04
C ALA A 100 -12.69 -6.66 -6.68
N ASN A 101 -11.97 -5.68 -6.16
CA ASN A 101 -10.64 -5.37 -6.65
C ASN A 101 -9.61 -5.85 -5.64
N THR A 102 -8.47 -6.34 -6.12
CA THR A 102 -7.29 -6.60 -5.29
C THR A 102 -6.30 -5.47 -5.49
N LEU A 103 -6.01 -4.75 -4.40
CA LEU A 103 -4.98 -3.73 -4.36
C LEU A 103 -3.66 -4.40 -3.95
N LYS A 104 -2.68 -4.38 -4.84
CA LYS A 104 -1.32 -4.86 -4.56
C LYS A 104 -0.48 -3.70 -4.07
N ILE A 105 0.29 -3.94 -3.02
CA ILE A 105 1.25 -3.02 -2.42
C ILE A 105 2.62 -3.64 -2.62
N LEU A 106 3.54 -2.92 -3.22
CA LEU A 106 4.94 -3.31 -3.37
C LEU A 106 5.81 -2.24 -2.73
N LEU A 107 6.52 -2.58 -1.67
CA LEU A 107 7.59 -1.76 -1.09
C LEU A 107 8.90 -2.15 -1.74
N SER A 108 9.62 -1.18 -2.29
CA SER A 108 10.92 -1.37 -2.93
C SER A 108 11.94 -0.32 -2.47
N GLY A 109 13.22 -0.63 -2.64
CA GLY A 109 14.33 0.29 -2.34
C GLY A 109 15.54 -0.40 -1.71
N GLN A 110 16.51 0.40 -1.28
CA GLN A 110 17.74 -0.06 -0.63
C GLN A 110 17.65 0.15 0.87
N TYR A 111 17.60 -0.92 1.62
CA TYR A 111 17.46 -0.94 3.06
C TYR A 111 18.83 -1.16 3.73
N ASN A 112 19.13 -0.39 4.79
CA ASN A 112 20.33 -0.59 5.60
C ASN A 112 20.10 -1.73 6.62
N LYS A 113 20.75 -2.87 6.43
CA LYS A 113 20.62 -4.03 7.32
C LYS A 113 21.40 -3.90 8.63
N ALA A 114 22.31 -2.92 8.71
CA ALA A 114 23.15 -2.63 9.88
C ALA A 114 22.96 -1.17 10.35
N PRO A 115 21.77 -0.80 10.85
CA PRO A 115 21.43 0.60 11.14
C PRO A 115 22.20 1.22 12.31
N GLY A 116 23.01 0.45 13.04
CA GLY A 116 23.87 0.92 14.15
C GLY A 116 25.33 1.09 13.77
N ASP A 117 25.74 0.61 12.61
CA ASP A 117 27.14 0.58 12.22
C ASP A 117 27.60 1.90 11.60
N ALA A 118 28.89 2.19 11.78
CA ALA A 118 29.53 3.38 11.19
C ALA A 118 29.50 3.36 9.65
N THR A 119 29.42 2.17 9.04
CA THR A 119 29.33 1.99 7.60
C THR A 119 28.00 1.29 7.28
N PRO A 120 27.07 1.98 6.60
CA PRO A 120 25.80 1.38 6.21
C PRO A 120 25.99 0.21 5.23
N GLU A 121 25.25 -0.87 5.45
CA GLU A 121 25.21 -2.01 4.53
C GLU A 121 23.81 -2.13 3.92
N TYR A 122 23.70 -1.84 2.61
CA TYR A 122 22.43 -1.76 1.92
C TYR A 122 22.10 -3.04 1.16
N VAL A 123 20.86 -3.50 1.31
CA VAL A 123 20.28 -4.63 0.56
C VAL A 123 19.00 -4.20 -0.14
N THR A 124 18.74 -4.79 -1.30
CA THR A 124 17.49 -4.51 -2.05
C THR A 124 16.32 -5.17 -1.38
N VAL A 125 15.26 -4.39 -1.17
CA VAL A 125 13.97 -4.86 -0.67
C VAL A 125 12.95 -4.82 -1.79
N ASN A 126 12.22 -5.92 -1.97
CA ASN A 126 11.05 -6.04 -2.83
C ASN A 126 10.00 -6.85 -2.08
N TRP A 127 9.19 -6.16 -1.29
CA TRP A 127 8.16 -6.82 -0.50
C TRP A 127 6.77 -6.45 -0.96
N SER A 128 5.89 -7.43 -1.09
CA SER A 128 4.54 -7.21 -1.59
C SER A 128 3.47 -7.76 -0.65
N LYS A 129 2.33 -7.05 -0.62
CA LYS A 129 1.11 -7.47 0.06
C LYS A 129 -0.10 -7.21 -0.84
N GLU A 130 -1.12 -8.04 -0.69
CA GLU A 130 -2.39 -7.86 -1.38
C GLU A 130 -3.50 -7.55 -0.38
N ILE A 131 -4.36 -6.60 -0.75
CA ILE A 131 -5.60 -6.28 -0.04
C ILE A 131 -6.75 -6.61 -0.98
N THR A 132 -7.52 -7.62 -0.61
CA THR A 132 -8.68 -8.04 -1.40
C THR A 132 -9.94 -7.24 -1.05
N ASN A 133 -10.98 -7.42 -1.83
CA ASN A 133 -12.31 -6.81 -1.60
C ASN A 133 -12.32 -5.27 -1.53
N CYS A 134 -11.41 -4.61 -2.23
CA CYS A 134 -11.48 -3.18 -2.40
C CYS A 134 -12.67 -2.80 -3.31
N LYS A 135 -13.46 -1.83 -2.88
CA LYS A 135 -14.68 -1.39 -3.58
C LYS A 135 -14.64 0.10 -3.86
N ALA A 136 -15.44 0.53 -4.85
CA ALA A 136 -15.69 1.94 -5.09
C ALA A 136 -16.15 2.64 -3.81
N GLY A 137 -15.80 3.92 -3.66
CA GLY A 137 -16.14 4.73 -2.49
C GLY A 137 -15.26 4.50 -1.28
N GLN A 138 -14.32 3.57 -1.33
CA GLN A 138 -13.40 3.31 -0.22
C GLN A 138 -12.14 4.18 -0.32
N TRP A 139 -11.69 4.64 0.84
CA TRP A 139 -10.39 5.25 1.00
C TRP A 139 -9.47 4.31 1.80
N ARG A 140 -8.42 3.81 1.15
CA ARG A 140 -7.39 2.97 1.75
C ARG A 140 -6.21 3.84 2.17
N LYS A 141 -6.07 4.06 3.46
CA LYS A 141 -4.89 4.71 4.06
C LYS A 141 -3.89 3.62 4.40
N ILE A 142 -2.73 3.67 3.77
CA ILE A 142 -1.67 2.68 3.92
C ILE A 142 -0.53 3.35 4.66
N THR A 143 -0.23 2.86 5.86
CA THR A 143 0.92 3.31 6.64
C THR A 143 1.95 2.20 6.70
N ILE A 144 3.18 2.49 6.28
CA ILE A 144 4.30 1.57 6.35
C ILE A 144 5.24 2.05 7.46
N ASN A 145 5.47 1.16 8.42
CA ASN A 145 6.29 1.40 9.60
C ASN A 145 7.32 0.29 9.78
N VAL A 146 8.29 0.54 10.62
CA VAL A 146 9.24 -0.45 11.14
C VAL A 146 8.89 -0.75 12.59
N LEU A 147 8.74 -2.03 12.93
CA LEU A 147 8.48 -2.45 14.30
C LEU A 147 9.76 -2.65 15.10
N ASN A 148 10.77 -3.25 14.48
CA ASN A 148 12.07 -3.48 15.09
C ASN A 148 13.18 -3.38 14.03
N ALA A 149 14.22 -2.61 14.33
CA ALA A 149 15.42 -2.51 13.53
C ALA A 149 16.61 -2.96 14.38
N ASN A 150 16.73 -4.26 14.63
CA ASN A 150 17.90 -4.86 15.27
C ASN A 150 18.80 -5.46 14.18
N GLU A 151 20.10 -5.56 14.47
CA GLU A 151 21.07 -6.15 13.56
C GLU A 151 20.56 -7.47 12.98
N GLY A 152 20.43 -7.52 11.65
CA GLY A 152 20.01 -8.71 10.92
C GLY A 152 18.50 -9.00 10.88
N ASN A 153 17.65 -8.30 11.65
CA ASN A 153 16.21 -8.53 11.67
C ASN A 153 15.43 -7.23 11.60
N VAL A 154 14.79 -6.96 10.46
CA VAL A 154 13.85 -5.85 10.32
C VAL A 154 12.46 -6.37 10.11
N GLN A 155 11.55 -5.85 10.89
CA GLN A 155 10.13 -6.13 10.74
C GLN A 155 9.44 -4.89 10.19
N PHE A 156 8.88 -5.00 8.98
CA PHE A 156 7.99 -3.98 8.43
C PHE A 156 6.56 -4.27 8.84
N GLN A 157 5.86 -3.23 9.22
CA GLN A 157 4.44 -3.27 9.49
C GLN A 157 3.70 -2.46 8.45
N ILE A 158 2.71 -3.07 7.79
CA ILE A 158 1.72 -2.33 7.02
C ILE A 158 0.42 -2.28 7.81
N THR A 159 -0.02 -1.06 8.10
CA THR A 159 -1.36 -0.79 8.61
C THR A 159 -2.20 -0.23 7.48
N VAL A 160 -3.36 -0.84 7.23
CA VAL A 160 -4.32 -0.35 6.24
C VAL A 160 -5.60 0.03 6.96
N GLU A 161 -5.93 1.32 6.90
CA GLU A 161 -7.19 1.83 7.42
C GLU A 161 -8.20 2.01 6.28
N ASN A 162 -9.43 1.56 6.50
CA ASN A 162 -10.54 1.78 5.60
C ASN A 162 -11.48 2.84 6.18
N TRP A 163 -11.49 4.01 5.60
CA TRP A 163 -12.16 5.18 6.18
C TRP A 163 -13.68 5.20 6.01
N VAL A 164 -14.23 4.41 5.08
CA VAL A 164 -15.68 4.37 4.86
C VAL A 164 -16.39 3.45 5.85
N TYR A 165 -15.67 2.55 6.54
CA TYR A 165 -16.26 1.54 7.41
C TYR A 165 -15.67 1.46 8.82
N ASP A 166 -14.88 2.42 9.27
CA ASP A 166 -14.28 2.44 10.63
C ASP A 166 -13.57 1.13 11.07
N GLN A 167 -13.21 0.26 10.12
CA GLN A 167 -12.53 -1.00 10.40
C GLN A 167 -11.03 -0.85 10.15
N LYS A 168 -10.26 -0.99 11.22
CA LYS A 168 -8.84 -1.31 11.10
C LYS A 168 -8.71 -2.68 10.45
N ILE A 169 -8.13 -2.74 9.27
CA ILE A 169 -7.88 -3.99 8.60
C ILE A 169 -6.40 -4.31 8.76
N ASP A 170 -6.17 -5.39 9.45
CA ASP A 170 -4.96 -6.20 9.60
C ASP A 170 -3.60 -5.51 9.61
N VAL A 171 -2.91 -5.75 10.71
CA VAL A 171 -1.50 -5.49 10.91
C VAL A 171 -0.73 -6.73 10.45
N ASP A 172 -0.11 -6.67 9.29
CA ASP A 172 0.86 -7.70 8.88
C ASP A 172 2.26 -7.30 9.29
N VAL A 173 2.91 -8.20 9.99
CA VAL A 173 4.31 -8.06 10.39
C VAL A 173 5.15 -8.95 9.48
N MET A 174 6.00 -8.35 8.67
CA MET A 174 6.98 -9.10 7.88
C MET A 174 8.35 -9.04 8.57
N ARG A 175 8.97 -10.22 8.71
CA ARG A 175 10.36 -10.35 9.13
C ARG A 175 11.24 -10.44 7.89
N LEU A 176 12.12 -9.47 7.70
CA LEU A 176 13.21 -9.57 6.75
C LEU A 176 14.43 -10.14 7.49
N TYR A 177 14.76 -11.38 7.13
CA TYR A 177 16.04 -11.94 7.50
C TYR A 177 17.07 -11.44 6.50
N ALA A 178 18.14 -10.82 6.97
CA ALA A 178 19.31 -10.62 6.14
C ALA A 178 19.88 -12.02 5.83
N PHE A 179 19.75 -12.48 4.60
CA PHE A 179 20.46 -13.66 4.15
C PHE A 179 21.96 -13.33 4.14
N ALA A 180 22.66 -13.69 5.21
CA ALA A 180 24.04 -14.08 5.03
C ALA A 180 23.98 -15.42 4.27
N GLU A 181 24.76 -15.58 3.23
CA GLU A 181 25.03 -16.88 2.61
C GLU A 181 25.84 -17.77 3.59
N GLU A 182 25.27 -18.08 4.72
CA GLU A 182 25.74 -19.17 5.56
C GLU A 182 24.72 -20.29 5.39
N THR A 183 25.14 -21.33 4.72
CA THR A 183 24.53 -22.65 4.74
C THR A 183 24.29 -23.01 6.21
N ILE A 184 23.02 -22.94 6.63
CA ILE A 184 22.62 -23.52 7.91
C ILE A 184 22.89 -25.02 7.77
N PRO A 185 23.73 -25.60 8.61
CA PRO A 185 23.88 -27.06 8.64
C PRO A 185 22.52 -27.65 9.00
N ASP A 186 22.12 -28.67 8.28
CA ASP A 186 20.81 -29.35 8.32
C ASP A 186 20.56 -30.12 9.64
N GLU A 187 21.29 -29.85 10.73
CA GLU A 187 21.33 -30.71 11.91
C GLU A 187 20.65 -30.12 13.16
N ASP A 188 20.10 -28.90 13.14
CA ASP A 188 19.47 -28.30 14.34
C ASP A 188 18.04 -27.78 14.13
N ILE A 189 17.24 -28.46 13.34
CA ILE A 189 15.79 -28.31 13.42
C ILE A 189 15.27 -29.34 14.42
N SER A 190 15.48 -29.09 15.70
CA SER A 190 14.71 -29.77 16.74
C SER A 190 13.28 -29.22 16.69
N ASP A 191 12.37 -30.13 16.48
CA ASP A 191 10.92 -29.96 16.36
C ASP A 191 10.29 -29.58 17.73
N GLU A 192 10.67 -28.41 18.28
CA GLU A 192 10.04 -27.89 19.48
C GLU A 192 9.70 -26.39 19.31
N GLY A 193 8.40 -26.15 19.06
CA GLY A 193 7.80 -24.87 19.37
C GLY A 193 7.52 -23.94 18.21
N SER A 194 6.55 -24.26 17.38
CA SER A 194 5.82 -23.22 16.62
C SER A 194 5.26 -22.18 17.60
N PRO A 195 5.62 -20.89 17.48
CA PRO A 195 4.97 -19.85 18.26
C PRO A 195 3.50 -19.77 17.82
N VAL A 196 2.61 -20.08 18.72
CA VAL A 196 1.17 -19.83 18.56
C VAL A 196 1.00 -18.32 18.53
N VAL A 197 0.70 -17.77 17.38
CA VAL A 197 0.22 -16.39 17.25
C VAL A 197 -1.24 -16.39 17.67
N THR A 198 -1.52 -15.91 18.88
CA THR A 198 -2.88 -15.60 19.30
C THR A 198 -3.29 -14.29 18.64
N LEU A 199 -4.38 -14.35 17.88
CA LEU A 199 -5.04 -13.22 17.22
C LEU A 199 -5.68 -12.26 18.23
#